data_44b130b718f1ce450a1c54bd728a299e
#
_entry.id   44b130b718f1ce450a1c54bd728a299e
#
_cell.length_a   1.000
_cell.length_b   1.000
_cell.length_c   1.000
_cell.angle_alpha   90.00
_cell.angle_beta   90.00
_cell.angle_gamma   90.00
#
_symmetry.space_group_name_H-M   'P 1'
#
loop_
_entity.id
_entity.type
_entity.pdbx_description
1 polymer ?
#
loop_
_entity_poly.entity_id
_entity_poly.type
_entity_poly.pdbx_seq_one_letter_code
_entity_poly.pdbx_strand_id
1 'polypeptide(L)'
;SDEGAGVRWTPLRSRSTDRGGSRDAGKTVLDLYCGAGTIGLSMAKEAEKIIGVEIIEQAVRDACFNARLNGITNAEFICNDAAGAAAELAKKGVKPDVVMVDPPRKGCSAELISTIAEDFKPEKVVYVSCDPATLARDIKIFGEKGYELKEYTPVDMFPRTSHVETVCLLKAK
;
A
#
# COMPACT_ATOMS: atom_id res chain seq x y z
N SER A 1 13.85 0.29 -27.14
CA SER A 1 14.15 0.94 -25.86
C SER A 1 12.98 0.72 -24.92
N ASP A 2 13.12 -0.35 -24.13
CA ASP A 2 12.14 -0.83 -23.14
C ASP A 2 12.59 -0.30 -21.77
N GLU A 3 12.46 1.02 -21.59
CA GLU A 3 12.78 1.67 -20.33
C GLU A 3 11.48 1.87 -19.54
N GLY A 4 11.25 1.04 -18.50
CA GLY A 4 10.23 1.34 -17.51
C GLY A 4 9.38 0.21 -16.96
N ALA A 5 9.59 -1.04 -17.33
CA ALA A 5 8.88 -2.15 -16.68
C ALA A 5 9.55 -2.47 -15.33
N GLY A 6 8.98 -2.02 -14.23
CA GLY A 6 9.41 -2.39 -12.89
C GLY A 6 9.49 -3.92 -12.73
N VAL A 7 10.49 -4.39 -12.00
CA VAL A 7 10.67 -5.84 -11.76
C VAL A 7 9.56 -6.32 -10.82
N ARG A 8 8.79 -7.31 -11.27
CA ARG A 8 7.74 -7.93 -10.44
C ARG A 8 8.30 -9.18 -9.76
N TRP A 9 8.09 -9.25 -8.46
CA TRP A 9 8.48 -10.37 -7.63
C TRP A 9 7.25 -11.03 -7.04
N THR A 10 7.15 -12.35 -7.16
CA THR A 10 6.09 -13.13 -6.52
C THR A 10 6.70 -14.23 -5.66
N PRO A 11 6.15 -14.54 -4.48
CA PRO A 11 6.55 -15.71 -3.75
C PRO A 11 6.34 -16.98 -4.59
N LEU A 12 7.27 -17.92 -4.53
CA LEU A 12 7.08 -19.24 -5.17
C LEU A 12 5.85 -19.89 -4.54
N ARG A 13 4.85 -20.23 -5.36
CA ARG A 13 3.66 -20.96 -4.90
C ARG A 13 4.11 -22.27 -4.26
N SER A 14 3.88 -22.41 -2.96
CA SER A 14 3.84 -23.75 -2.36
C SER A 14 2.63 -24.47 -2.96
N ARG A 15 2.77 -25.74 -3.31
CA ARG A 15 1.61 -26.57 -3.68
C ARG A 15 0.71 -26.68 -2.44
N SER A 16 -0.25 -25.79 -2.29
CA SER A 16 -1.27 -25.94 -1.27
C SER A 16 -2.27 -26.96 -1.74
N THR A 17 -2.45 -28.00 -0.95
CA THR A 17 -3.60 -28.90 -1.04
C THR A 17 -4.87 -28.06 -0.88
N ASP A 18 -5.66 -28.02 -1.94
CA ASP A 18 -6.95 -27.39 -2.04
C ASP A 18 -7.88 -27.89 -0.91
N ARG A 19 -8.23 -27.01 0.03
CA ARG A 19 -9.37 -27.22 0.91
C ARG A 19 -10.44 -26.22 0.50
N GLY A 20 -11.42 -26.73 -0.22
CA GLY A 20 -12.62 -26.00 -0.62
C GLY A 20 -13.29 -25.33 0.58
N GLY A 21 -13.26 -24.01 0.58
CA GLY A 21 -14.10 -23.15 1.38
C GLY A 21 -14.61 -22.06 0.46
N SER A 22 -15.90 -21.78 0.46
CA SER A 22 -16.49 -20.63 -0.23
C SER A 22 -15.79 -19.37 0.32
N ARG A 23 -14.89 -18.80 -0.47
CA ARG A 23 -14.26 -17.51 -0.13
C ARG A 23 -15.26 -16.45 -0.50
N ASP A 24 -15.81 -15.77 0.51
CA ASP A 24 -16.29 -14.41 0.28
C ASP A 24 -15.17 -13.68 -0.44
N ALA A 25 -15.48 -13.01 -1.55
CA ALA A 25 -14.49 -12.32 -2.35
C ALA A 25 -13.72 -11.35 -1.46
N GLY A 26 -12.49 -11.74 -1.09
CA GLY A 26 -11.64 -10.95 -0.21
C GLY A 26 -11.20 -9.67 -0.90
N LYS A 27 -10.74 -8.69 -0.13
CA LYS A 27 -10.37 -7.38 -0.64
C LYS A 27 -8.95 -7.38 -1.22
N THR A 28 -8.75 -6.66 -2.33
CA THR A 28 -7.43 -6.36 -2.87
C THR A 28 -6.83 -5.17 -2.16
N VAL A 29 -5.64 -5.35 -1.59
CA VAL A 29 -4.87 -4.32 -0.88
C VAL A 29 -3.66 -3.92 -1.72
N LEU A 30 -3.50 -2.63 -1.95
CA LEU A 30 -2.30 -2.04 -2.57
C LEU A 30 -1.51 -1.31 -1.49
N ASP A 31 -0.31 -1.80 -1.19
CA ASP A 31 0.62 -1.22 -0.20
C ASP A 31 1.74 -0.48 -0.94
N LEU A 32 1.61 0.83 -1.01
CA LEU A 32 2.60 1.72 -1.62
C LEU A 32 3.61 2.17 -0.54
N TYR A 33 4.89 2.08 -0.85
CA TYR A 33 6.01 2.21 0.09
C TYR A 33 6.10 1.04 1.07
N CYS A 34 5.92 -0.20 0.58
CA CYS A 34 5.72 -1.36 1.44
C CYS A 34 6.97 -1.80 2.24
N GLY A 35 8.16 -1.28 1.93
CA GLY A 35 9.40 -1.70 2.57
C GLY A 35 9.58 -3.23 2.50
N ALA A 36 9.90 -3.86 3.63
CA ALA A 36 9.99 -5.33 3.75
C ALA A 36 8.63 -6.04 3.82
N GLY A 37 7.54 -5.33 3.51
CA GLY A 37 6.20 -5.88 3.43
C GLY A 37 5.48 -6.03 4.77
N THR A 38 5.99 -5.47 5.85
CA THR A 38 5.52 -5.76 7.22
C THR A 38 4.04 -5.46 7.39
N ILE A 39 3.57 -4.29 6.94
CA ILE A 39 2.18 -3.87 7.13
C ILE A 39 1.26 -4.67 6.20
N GLY A 40 1.53 -4.69 4.89
CA GLY A 40 0.71 -5.43 3.93
C GLY A 40 0.60 -6.92 4.26
N LEU A 41 1.72 -7.58 4.59
CA LEU A 41 1.72 -9.00 4.93
C LEU A 41 0.96 -9.33 6.22
N SER A 42 0.84 -8.39 7.16
CA SER A 42 0.04 -8.60 8.37
C SER A 42 -1.44 -8.81 8.06
N MET A 43 -1.92 -8.29 6.93
CA MET A 43 -3.31 -8.40 6.49
C MET A 43 -3.56 -9.59 5.52
N ALA A 44 -2.56 -10.42 5.28
CA ALA A 44 -2.63 -11.47 4.25
C ALA A 44 -3.75 -12.50 4.48
N LYS A 45 -4.17 -12.68 5.73
CA LYS A 45 -5.25 -13.63 6.08
C LYS A 45 -6.64 -13.10 5.70
N GLU A 46 -6.82 -11.77 5.78
CA GLU A 46 -8.08 -11.10 5.49
C GLU A 46 -8.17 -10.57 4.04
N ALA A 47 -7.03 -10.51 3.35
CA ALA A 47 -6.97 -10.04 1.97
C ALA A 47 -7.07 -11.19 0.97
N GLU A 48 -7.76 -10.99 -0.15
CA GLU A 48 -7.69 -11.89 -1.30
C GLU A 48 -6.32 -11.76 -1.99
N LYS A 49 -5.86 -10.52 -2.14
CA LYS A 49 -4.60 -10.20 -2.81
C LYS A 49 -3.94 -8.99 -2.16
N ILE A 50 -2.62 -9.06 -2.04
CA ILE A 50 -1.76 -7.94 -1.65
C ILE A 50 -0.83 -7.61 -2.81
N ILE A 51 -0.72 -6.33 -3.14
CA ILE A 51 0.25 -5.81 -4.09
C ILE A 51 1.11 -4.80 -3.33
N GLY A 52 2.38 -5.14 -3.09
CA GLY A 52 3.35 -4.25 -2.47
C GLY A 52 4.20 -3.53 -3.53
N VAL A 53 4.45 -2.25 -3.33
CA VAL A 53 5.33 -1.44 -4.18
C VAL A 53 6.41 -0.81 -3.32
N GLU A 54 7.66 -0.97 -3.74
CA GLU A 54 8.82 -0.42 -3.05
C GLU A 54 9.92 -0.11 -4.08
N ILE A 55 10.60 1.01 -3.91
CA ILE A 55 11.66 1.44 -4.84
C ILE A 55 13.00 0.75 -4.57
N ILE A 56 13.22 0.30 -3.32
CA ILE A 56 14.47 -0.32 -2.90
C ILE A 56 14.42 -1.82 -3.18
N GLU A 57 15.17 -2.28 -4.15
CA GLU A 57 15.18 -3.68 -4.59
C GLU A 57 15.46 -4.67 -3.44
N GLN A 58 16.38 -4.32 -2.52
CA GLN A 58 16.66 -5.18 -1.37
C GLN A 58 15.43 -5.35 -0.47
N ALA A 59 14.70 -4.27 -0.21
CA ALA A 59 13.48 -4.35 0.59
C ALA A 59 12.39 -5.19 -0.08
N VAL A 60 12.29 -5.13 -1.42
CA VAL A 60 11.39 -6.02 -2.18
C VAL A 60 11.80 -7.49 -2.03
N ARG A 61 13.09 -7.80 -2.08
CA ARG A 61 13.58 -9.17 -1.82
C ARG A 61 13.25 -9.64 -0.41
N ASP A 62 13.42 -8.75 0.57
CA ASP A 62 13.10 -9.04 1.97
C ASP A 62 11.59 -9.26 2.15
N ALA A 63 10.73 -8.47 1.47
CA ALA A 63 9.29 -8.67 1.47
C ALA A 63 8.90 -10.04 0.89
N CYS A 64 9.51 -10.44 -0.23
CA CYS A 64 9.32 -11.78 -0.80
C CYS A 64 9.80 -12.90 0.12
N PHE A 65 10.91 -12.68 0.81
CA PHE A 65 11.43 -13.64 1.79
C PHE A 65 10.47 -13.76 2.99
N ASN A 66 10.00 -12.64 3.53
CA ASN A 66 9.05 -12.60 4.64
C ASN A 66 7.72 -13.28 4.27
N ALA A 67 7.19 -13.03 3.06
CA ALA A 67 6.00 -13.70 2.58
C ALA A 67 6.18 -15.23 2.56
N ARG A 68 7.30 -15.71 2.01
CA ARG A 68 7.62 -17.16 1.98
C ARG A 68 7.78 -17.75 3.37
N LEU A 69 8.51 -17.07 4.24
CA LEU A 69 8.75 -17.52 5.63
C LEU A 69 7.44 -17.71 6.40
N ASN A 70 6.46 -16.87 6.13
CA ASN A 70 5.15 -16.91 6.78
C ASN A 70 4.09 -17.70 5.99
N GLY A 71 4.47 -18.38 4.91
CA GLY A 71 3.54 -19.17 4.09
C GLY A 71 2.49 -18.35 3.34
N ILE A 72 2.75 -17.06 3.13
CA ILE A 72 1.83 -16.13 2.42
C ILE A 72 2.02 -16.31 0.92
N THR A 73 0.95 -16.66 0.21
CA THR A 73 0.96 -16.96 -1.22
C THR A 73 0.12 -16.00 -2.06
N ASN A 74 -0.63 -15.11 -1.42
CA ASN A 74 -1.51 -14.12 -2.04
C ASN A 74 -0.90 -12.71 -2.10
N ALA A 75 0.42 -12.57 -1.93
CA ALA A 75 1.14 -11.33 -2.06
C ALA A 75 2.06 -11.32 -3.29
N GLU A 76 2.14 -10.19 -3.96
CA GLU A 76 3.12 -9.91 -5.02
C GLU A 76 3.78 -8.56 -4.75
N PHE A 77 5.04 -8.41 -5.16
CA PHE A 77 5.81 -7.20 -4.92
C PHE A 77 6.39 -6.66 -6.22
N ILE A 78 6.41 -5.34 -6.36
CA ILE A 78 6.87 -4.60 -7.53
C ILE A 78 7.99 -3.67 -7.07
N CYS A 79 9.16 -3.77 -7.71
CA CYS A 79 10.26 -2.84 -7.51
C CYS A 79 10.09 -1.67 -8.48
N ASN A 80 9.53 -0.57 -7.99
CA ASN A 80 9.35 0.67 -8.76
C ASN A 80 9.06 1.82 -7.79
N ASP A 81 9.10 3.07 -8.27
CA ASP A 81 8.58 4.20 -7.50
C ASP A 81 7.05 4.12 -7.39
N ALA A 82 6.52 4.68 -6.29
CA ALA A 82 5.10 4.53 -5.97
C ALA A 82 4.18 5.19 -7.01
N ALA A 83 4.55 6.36 -7.56
CA ALA A 83 3.72 7.07 -8.53
C ALA A 83 3.73 6.35 -9.89
N GLY A 84 4.90 5.93 -10.36
CA GLY A 84 5.05 5.18 -11.60
C GLY A 84 4.31 3.84 -11.55
N ALA A 85 4.50 3.06 -10.48
CA ALA A 85 3.80 1.80 -10.29
C ALA A 85 2.28 1.98 -10.21
N ALA A 86 1.80 2.98 -9.47
CA ALA A 86 0.37 3.28 -9.37
C ALA A 86 -0.23 3.59 -10.74
N ALA A 87 0.43 4.44 -11.55
CA ALA A 87 -0.02 4.77 -12.89
C ALA A 87 -0.06 3.55 -13.83
N GLU A 88 0.94 2.67 -13.74
CA GLU A 88 0.96 1.43 -14.53
C GLU A 88 -0.14 0.46 -14.11
N LEU A 89 -0.36 0.27 -12.80
CA LEU A 89 -1.41 -0.59 -12.28
C LEU A 89 -2.79 -0.07 -12.67
N ALA A 90 -3.01 1.25 -12.61
CA ALA A 90 -4.25 1.87 -13.05
C ALA A 90 -4.50 1.63 -14.54
N LYS A 91 -3.50 1.81 -15.41
CA LYS A 91 -3.59 1.51 -16.85
C LYS A 91 -3.90 0.03 -17.13
N LYS A 92 -3.43 -0.88 -16.27
CA LYS A 92 -3.72 -2.33 -16.36
C LYS A 92 -5.11 -2.69 -15.79
N GLY A 93 -5.88 -1.72 -15.33
CA GLY A 93 -7.24 -1.92 -14.80
C GLY A 93 -7.29 -2.51 -13.39
N VAL A 94 -6.20 -2.44 -12.64
CA VAL A 94 -6.19 -2.89 -11.23
C VAL A 94 -7.09 -1.97 -10.42
N LYS A 95 -7.97 -2.57 -9.61
CA LYS A 95 -8.92 -1.86 -8.75
C LYS A 95 -8.74 -2.34 -7.30
N PRO A 96 -7.84 -1.72 -6.53
CA PRO A 96 -7.69 -2.07 -5.12
C PRO A 96 -8.89 -1.55 -4.31
N ASP A 97 -9.35 -2.35 -3.35
CA ASP A 97 -10.38 -1.93 -2.39
C ASP A 97 -9.81 -1.04 -1.29
N VAL A 98 -8.56 -1.30 -0.95
CA VAL A 98 -7.81 -0.57 0.08
C VAL A 98 -6.45 -0.18 -0.50
N VAL A 99 -6.09 1.09 -0.34
CA VAL A 99 -4.75 1.59 -0.63
C VAL A 99 -4.09 2.02 0.67
N MET A 100 -2.88 1.53 0.92
CA MET A 100 -2.05 1.95 2.04
C MET A 100 -0.89 2.77 1.52
N VAL A 101 -0.55 3.83 2.23
CA VAL A 101 0.62 4.67 1.94
C VAL A 101 1.37 4.98 3.24
N ASP A 102 2.68 4.75 3.23
CA ASP A 102 3.62 5.14 4.28
C ASP A 102 4.78 5.93 3.62
N PRO A 103 4.50 7.14 3.11
CA PRO A 103 5.47 7.90 2.33
C PRO A 103 6.57 8.48 3.22
N PRO A 104 7.72 8.84 2.62
CA PRO A 104 8.75 9.59 3.32
C PRO A 104 8.23 10.95 3.81
N ARG A 105 9.01 11.67 4.61
CA ARG A 105 8.63 12.96 5.24
C ARG A 105 8.02 14.00 4.29
N LYS A 106 8.37 13.97 3.01
CA LYS A 106 7.80 14.88 2.00
C LYS A 106 6.32 14.60 1.68
N GLY A 107 5.77 13.49 2.16
CA GLY A 107 4.41 13.04 1.86
C GLY A 107 4.28 12.44 0.45
N CYS A 108 3.05 12.25 0.02
CA CYS A 108 2.72 11.79 -1.34
C CYS A 108 2.82 12.94 -2.35
N SER A 109 3.17 12.60 -3.59
CA SER A 109 3.03 13.57 -4.69
C SER A 109 1.56 13.79 -5.03
N ALA A 110 1.23 14.98 -5.53
CA ALA A 110 -0.13 15.29 -5.97
C ALA A 110 -0.61 14.34 -7.09
N GLU A 111 0.31 13.90 -7.95
CA GLU A 111 0.07 12.92 -9.01
C GLU A 111 -0.33 11.56 -8.43
N LEU A 112 0.41 11.06 -7.42
CA LEU A 112 0.07 9.80 -6.75
C LEU A 112 -1.31 9.89 -6.08
N ILE A 113 -1.60 10.99 -5.38
CA ILE A 113 -2.91 11.21 -4.75
C ILE A 113 -4.01 11.22 -5.81
N SER A 114 -3.78 11.85 -6.98
CA SER A 114 -4.74 11.85 -8.09
C SER A 114 -5.01 10.45 -8.61
N THR A 115 -3.95 9.67 -8.86
CA THR A 115 -4.09 8.28 -9.31
C THR A 115 -4.88 7.44 -8.30
N ILE A 116 -4.60 7.58 -7.01
CA ILE A 116 -5.34 6.86 -5.96
C ILE A 116 -6.81 7.28 -5.97
N ALA A 117 -7.09 8.58 -5.95
CA ALA A 117 -8.45 9.08 -5.75
C ALA A 117 -9.32 9.02 -7.02
N GLU A 118 -8.73 9.15 -8.22
CA GLU A 118 -9.48 9.31 -9.48
C GLU A 118 -9.44 8.06 -10.35
N ASP A 119 -8.31 7.33 -10.36
CA ASP A 119 -8.15 6.13 -11.19
C ASP A 119 -8.50 4.84 -10.41
N PHE A 120 -7.92 4.64 -9.23
CA PHE A 120 -8.20 3.47 -8.40
C PHE A 120 -9.55 3.57 -7.71
N LYS A 121 -9.86 4.71 -7.10
CA LYS A 121 -11.08 4.97 -6.32
C LYS A 121 -11.34 3.91 -5.24
N PRO A 122 -10.36 3.62 -4.37
CA PRO A 122 -10.53 2.61 -3.35
C PRO A 122 -11.62 3.03 -2.34
N GLU A 123 -12.26 2.05 -1.70
CA GLU A 123 -13.20 2.30 -0.60
C GLU A 123 -12.51 3.01 0.57
N LYS A 124 -11.24 2.64 0.81
CA LYS A 124 -10.44 3.12 1.95
C LYS A 124 -9.02 3.46 1.54
N VAL A 125 -8.51 4.54 2.12
CA VAL A 125 -7.08 4.87 2.11
C VAL A 125 -6.59 4.89 3.55
N VAL A 126 -5.55 4.10 3.84
CA VAL A 126 -4.82 4.13 5.12
C VAL A 126 -3.53 4.90 4.88
N TYR A 127 -3.37 6.01 5.57
CA TYR A 127 -2.20 6.87 5.46
C TYR A 127 -1.41 6.84 6.77
N VAL A 128 -0.18 6.37 6.72
CA VAL A 128 0.78 6.46 7.83
C VAL A 128 1.71 7.63 7.57
N SER A 129 1.99 8.46 8.57
CA SER A 129 2.86 9.64 8.42
C SER A 129 3.67 9.92 9.65
N CYS A 130 4.94 10.23 9.45
CA CYS A 130 5.84 10.75 10.48
C CYS A 130 5.92 12.29 10.51
N ASP A 131 5.20 12.99 9.63
CA ASP A 131 5.22 14.45 9.53
C ASP A 131 3.80 15.04 9.48
N PRO A 132 3.34 15.73 10.55
CA PRO A 132 1.98 16.25 10.61
C PRO A 132 1.67 17.33 9.58
N ALA A 133 2.66 18.10 9.14
CA ALA A 133 2.44 19.20 8.20
C ALA A 133 2.17 18.68 6.79
N THR A 134 2.98 17.73 6.33
CA THR A 134 2.77 17.07 5.04
C THR A 134 1.51 16.22 5.05
N LEU A 135 1.20 15.55 6.18
CA LEU A 135 -0.05 14.81 6.34
C LEU A 135 -1.27 15.71 6.17
N ALA A 136 -1.31 16.87 6.84
CA ALA A 136 -2.42 17.82 6.74
C ALA A 136 -2.63 18.32 5.30
N ARG A 137 -1.53 18.60 4.57
CA ARG A 137 -1.55 18.96 3.16
C ARG A 137 -2.18 17.86 2.31
N ASP A 138 -1.72 16.63 2.48
CA ASP A 138 -2.14 15.50 1.66
C ASP A 138 -3.61 15.11 1.94
N ILE A 139 -4.03 15.13 3.22
CA ILE A 139 -5.44 14.92 3.61
C ILE A 139 -6.34 15.97 2.97
N LYS A 140 -5.90 17.24 2.90
CA LYS A 140 -6.66 18.29 2.22
C LYS A 140 -6.86 17.96 0.75
N ILE A 141 -5.80 17.53 0.04
CA ILE A 141 -5.87 17.15 -1.37
C ILE A 141 -6.83 15.95 -1.57
N PHE A 142 -6.74 14.94 -0.72
CA PHE A 142 -7.71 13.82 -0.73
C PHE A 142 -9.13 14.32 -0.51
N GLY A 143 -9.33 15.29 0.40
CA GLY A 143 -10.63 15.89 0.68
C GLY A 143 -11.25 16.59 -0.53
N GLU A 144 -10.43 17.31 -1.30
CA GLU A 144 -10.82 17.97 -2.57
C GLU A 144 -11.19 16.94 -3.65
N LYS A 145 -10.65 15.69 -3.55
CA LYS A 145 -10.91 14.59 -4.48
C LYS A 145 -11.99 13.60 -4.00
N GLY A 146 -12.79 13.97 -3.01
CA GLY A 146 -13.95 13.20 -2.60
C GLY A 146 -13.70 12.20 -1.48
N TYR A 147 -12.60 12.30 -0.75
CA TYR A 147 -12.34 11.49 0.44
C TYR A 147 -12.58 12.29 1.72
N GLU A 148 -12.91 11.59 2.78
CA GLU A 148 -13.12 12.17 4.11
C GLU A 148 -12.25 11.45 5.14
N LEU A 149 -11.56 12.21 5.98
CA LEU A 149 -10.85 11.67 7.14
C LEU A 149 -11.87 11.17 8.17
N LYS A 150 -11.87 9.88 8.44
CA LYS A 150 -12.76 9.25 9.42
C LYS A 150 -12.14 9.07 10.80
N GLU A 151 -10.87 8.68 10.81
CA GLU A 151 -10.13 8.40 12.04
C GLU A 151 -8.68 8.83 11.87
N TYR A 152 -8.07 9.26 12.96
CA TYR A 152 -6.64 9.40 13.07
C TYR A 152 -6.18 8.95 14.45
N THR A 153 -5.06 8.27 14.51
CA THR A 153 -4.45 7.78 15.74
C THR A 153 -2.98 8.18 15.76
N PRO A 154 -2.58 9.11 16.64
CA PRO A 154 -1.18 9.40 16.85
C PRO A 154 -0.54 8.26 17.66
N VAL A 155 0.68 7.86 17.28
CA VAL A 155 1.44 6.80 17.93
C VAL A 155 2.83 7.33 18.26
N ASP A 156 3.17 7.38 19.54
CA ASP A 156 4.51 7.78 19.99
C ASP A 156 5.47 6.59 19.87
N MET A 157 6.05 6.42 18.70
CA MET A 157 7.04 5.38 18.42
C MET A 157 8.45 5.74 18.90
N PHE A 158 8.69 7.03 19.14
CA PHE A 158 10.01 7.56 19.49
C PHE A 158 9.93 8.49 20.72
N PRO A 159 9.67 7.93 21.91
CA PRO A 159 9.52 8.73 23.14
C PRO A 159 10.70 9.68 23.35
N ARG A 160 10.42 10.92 23.77
CA ARG A 160 11.38 12.01 23.98
C ARG A 160 11.96 12.65 22.70
N THR A 161 11.35 12.38 21.54
CA THR A 161 11.61 13.12 20.30
C THR A 161 10.38 13.92 19.89
N SER A 162 10.50 14.81 18.89
CA SER A 162 9.37 15.52 18.31
C SER A 162 8.64 14.72 17.23
N HIS A 163 8.98 13.46 17.06
CA HIS A 163 8.43 12.60 16.01
C HIS A 163 7.26 11.77 16.54
N VAL A 164 6.10 11.96 15.93
CA VAL A 164 4.89 11.18 16.21
C VAL A 164 4.42 10.59 14.90
N GLU A 165 4.31 9.27 14.86
CA GLU A 165 3.65 8.59 13.75
C GLU A 165 2.14 8.79 13.87
N THR A 166 1.48 9.03 12.75
CA THR A 166 0.02 9.20 12.75
C THR A 166 -0.59 8.28 11.70
N VAL A 167 -1.49 7.41 12.13
CA VAL A 167 -2.24 6.54 11.24
C VAL A 167 -3.60 7.18 10.98
N CYS A 168 -3.93 7.40 9.71
CA CYS A 168 -5.20 8.00 9.28
C CYS A 168 -6.00 7.03 8.43
N LEU A 169 -7.31 7.01 8.63
CA LEU A 169 -8.26 6.31 7.78
C LEU A 169 -9.09 7.34 7.00
N LEU A 170 -8.97 7.32 5.67
CA LEU A 170 -9.82 8.08 4.79
C LEU A 170 -10.79 7.13 4.07
N LYS A 171 -12.03 7.59 3.84
CA LYS A 171 -13.04 6.86 3.07
C LYS A 171 -13.60 7.74 1.96
N ALA A 172 -13.97 7.12 0.85
CA ALA A 172 -14.74 7.78 -0.19
C ALA A 172 -16.07 8.30 0.39
N LYS A 173 -16.48 9.51 -0.05
CA LYS A 173 -17.74 10.15 0.35
C LYS A 173 -18.92 9.52 -0.36
#